data_ec5fb82c7c968c681eb6730fe018260a
#
_entry.id   ec5fb82c7c968c681eb6730fe018260a
#
_cell.length_a   1.000
_cell.length_b   1.000
_cell.length_c   1.000
_cell.angle_alpha   90.00
_cell.angle_beta   90.00
_cell.angle_gamma   90.00
#
_symmetry.space_group_name_H-M   'P 1'
#
loop_
_entity.id
_entity.type
_entity.pdbx_description
1 polymer ?
#
loop_
_entity_poly.entity_id
_entity_poly.type
_entity_poly.pdbx_seq_one_letter_code
_entity_poly.pdbx_strand_id
1 'polypeptide(L)'
;MSEFEDWEDLRAELHDGDDDALVAERARTEAWISAYHLAEERKRLGMTQRQVAELMGVSPGRVSQIENGDLDVNEVATLSRYARALGARMRIIFDYGNDLRQIA
;
A
#
# COMPACT_ATOMS: atom_id res chain seq x y z
N MET A 1 -8.34 -19.45 3.77
CA MET A 1 -9.43 -18.50 3.62
C MET A 1 -9.01 -17.38 2.73
N SER A 2 -9.87 -16.95 1.88
CA SER A 2 -9.52 -15.90 0.93
C SER A 2 -9.87 -14.53 1.47
N GLU A 3 -9.11 -13.52 1.06
CA GLU A 3 -9.42 -12.13 1.35
C GLU A 3 -10.79 -11.73 0.78
N PHE A 4 -11.26 -12.46 -0.24
CA PHE A 4 -12.54 -12.18 -0.88
C PHE A 4 -13.73 -12.42 0.05
N GLU A 5 -13.66 -13.42 0.91
CA GLU A 5 -14.73 -13.68 1.87
C GLU A 5 -14.87 -12.53 2.84
N ASP A 6 -13.74 -12.04 3.37
CA ASP A 6 -13.75 -10.89 4.27
C ASP A 6 -14.25 -9.62 3.57
N TRP A 7 -13.90 -9.46 2.30
CA TRP A 7 -14.34 -8.33 1.52
C TRP A 7 -15.84 -8.35 1.26
N GLU A 8 -16.39 -9.52 0.95
CA GLU A 8 -17.83 -9.66 0.74
C GLU A 8 -18.61 -9.44 2.03
N ASP A 9 -18.12 -9.94 3.15
CA ASP A 9 -18.71 -9.68 4.46
C ASP A 9 -18.72 -8.18 4.76
N LEU A 10 -17.64 -7.52 4.49
CA LEU A 10 -17.55 -6.07 4.68
C LEU A 10 -18.54 -5.34 3.78
N ARG A 11 -18.67 -5.78 2.53
CA ARG A 11 -19.60 -5.18 1.59
C ARG A 11 -21.05 -5.37 2.03
N ALA A 12 -21.38 -6.52 2.59
CA ALA A 12 -22.70 -6.76 3.13
C ALA A 12 -23.01 -5.82 4.30
N GLU A 13 -22.05 -5.60 5.16
CA GLU A 13 -22.19 -4.65 6.26
C GLU A 13 -22.37 -3.23 5.77
N LEU A 14 -21.76 -2.87 4.65
CA LEU A 14 -21.84 -1.54 4.07
C LEU A 14 -23.26 -1.15 3.63
N HIS A 15 -24.16 -2.10 3.51
CA HIS A 15 -25.55 -1.81 3.18
C HIS A 15 -26.43 -1.47 4.38
N ASP A 16 -25.89 -1.56 5.58
CA ASP A 16 -26.66 -1.45 6.82
C ASP A 16 -26.48 -0.13 7.58
N GLY A 17 -25.80 0.86 7.00
CA GLY A 17 -25.75 2.18 7.62
C GLY A 17 -24.44 2.62 8.14
N ASP A 18 -23.83 2.97 8.96
CA ASP A 18 -22.59 3.47 9.55
C ASP A 18 -21.31 3.12 8.78
N ASP A 19 -21.42 3.04 7.48
CA ASP A 19 -20.46 2.40 6.62
C ASP A 19 -19.24 3.27 6.32
N ASP A 20 -19.43 4.59 6.25
CA ASP A 20 -18.35 5.50 5.85
C ASP A 20 -17.20 5.49 6.85
N ALA A 21 -17.52 5.46 8.15
CA ALA A 21 -16.50 5.41 9.20
C ALA A 21 -15.77 4.07 9.18
N LEU A 22 -16.49 2.98 8.98
CA LEU A 22 -15.91 1.64 8.93
C LEU A 22 -15.02 1.46 7.72
N VAL A 23 -15.45 1.94 6.55
CA VAL A 23 -14.65 1.90 5.32
C VAL A 23 -13.37 2.72 5.49
N ALA A 24 -13.48 3.93 6.04
CA ALA A 24 -12.32 4.78 6.25
C ALA A 24 -11.32 4.15 7.21
N GLU A 25 -11.80 3.50 8.26
CA GLU A 25 -10.95 2.83 9.22
C GLU A 25 -10.25 1.62 8.60
N ARG A 26 -10.96 0.84 7.82
CA ARG A 26 -10.40 -0.31 7.11
C ARG A 26 -9.33 0.13 6.12
N ALA A 27 -9.58 1.18 5.37
CA ALA A 27 -8.63 1.72 4.41
C ALA A 27 -7.34 2.18 5.11
N ARG A 28 -7.44 2.83 6.26
CA ARG A 28 -6.26 3.23 7.03
C ARG A 28 -5.48 2.04 7.52
N THR A 29 -6.16 0.99 8.01
CA THR A 29 -5.52 -0.23 8.50
C THR A 29 -4.76 -0.94 7.38
N GLU A 30 -5.38 -1.06 6.22
CA GLU A 30 -4.75 -1.70 5.06
C GLU A 30 -3.55 -0.91 4.57
N ALA A 31 -3.64 0.41 4.53
CA ALA A 31 -2.53 1.26 4.14
C ALA A 31 -1.35 1.12 5.11
N TRP A 32 -1.63 1.03 6.41
CA TRP A 32 -0.59 0.84 7.41
C TRP A 32 0.13 -0.51 7.24
N ILE A 33 -0.63 -1.58 7.03
CA ILE A 33 -0.08 -2.91 6.80
C ILE A 33 0.78 -2.93 5.53
N SER A 34 0.31 -2.27 4.46
CA SER A 34 1.05 -2.20 3.21
C SER A 34 2.38 -1.47 3.38
N ALA A 35 2.39 -0.37 4.12
CA ALA A 35 3.61 0.38 4.39
C ALA A 35 4.61 -0.44 5.22
N TYR A 36 4.12 -1.20 6.18
CA TYR A 36 4.97 -2.12 6.94
C TYR A 36 5.64 -3.12 6.02
N HIS A 37 4.89 -3.66 5.07
CA HIS A 37 5.44 -4.62 4.11
C HIS A 37 6.47 -3.98 3.16
N LEU A 38 6.39 -2.69 2.88
CA LEU A 38 7.40 -2.01 2.07
C LEU A 38 8.78 -2.07 2.74
N ALA A 39 8.85 -1.78 4.02
CA ALA A 39 10.11 -1.86 4.76
C ALA A 39 10.66 -3.29 4.80
N GLU A 40 9.77 -4.26 5.01
CA GLU A 40 10.16 -5.66 5.01
C GLU A 40 10.71 -6.09 3.65
N GLU A 41 10.09 -5.66 2.57
CA GLU A 41 10.55 -5.98 1.23
C GLU A 41 11.91 -5.37 0.94
N ARG A 42 12.12 -4.11 1.35
CA ARG A 42 13.43 -3.46 1.23
C ARG A 42 14.51 -4.25 1.97
N LYS A 43 14.21 -4.65 3.21
CA LYS A 43 15.15 -5.41 4.03
C LYS A 43 15.46 -6.79 3.43
N ARG A 44 14.46 -7.42 2.86
CA ARG A 44 14.62 -8.71 2.19
C ARG A 44 15.64 -8.61 1.05
N LEU A 45 15.69 -7.47 0.38
CA LEU A 45 16.63 -7.22 -0.71
C LEU A 45 17.99 -6.73 -0.22
N GLY A 46 18.18 -6.60 1.09
CA GLY A 46 19.45 -6.16 1.67
C GLY A 46 19.73 -4.68 1.50
N MET A 47 18.69 -3.87 1.28
CA MET A 47 18.85 -2.44 1.04
C MET A 47 18.58 -1.62 2.30
N THR A 48 19.33 -0.54 2.47
CA THR A 48 19.09 0.42 3.55
C THR A 48 18.16 1.53 3.07
N GLN A 49 17.56 2.25 4.02
CA GLN A 49 16.77 3.44 3.67
C GLN A 49 17.59 4.48 2.92
N ARG A 50 18.86 4.62 3.29
CA ARG A 50 19.76 5.56 2.60
C ARG A 50 19.96 5.17 1.14
N GLN A 51 20.15 3.89 0.85
CA GLN A 51 20.32 3.43 -0.53
C GLN A 51 19.08 3.67 -1.36
N VAL A 52 17.91 3.38 -0.81
CA VAL A 52 16.65 3.64 -1.50
C VAL A 52 16.47 5.14 -1.72
N ALA A 53 16.79 5.95 -0.72
CA ALA A 53 16.70 7.41 -0.82
C ALA A 53 17.57 7.95 -1.97
N GLU A 54 18.78 7.46 -2.09
CA GLU A 54 19.67 7.85 -3.18
C GLU A 54 19.08 7.50 -4.55
N LEU A 55 18.55 6.31 -4.68
CA LEU A 55 17.95 5.86 -5.94
C LEU A 55 16.69 6.65 -6.28
N MET A 56 15.92 7.07 -5.27
CA MET A 56 14.73 7.87 -5.48
C MET A 56 15.01 9.37 -5.64
N GLY A 57 16.21 9.82 -5.26
CA GLY A 57 16.52 11.24 -5.25
C GLY A 57 15.82 12.00 -4.14
N VAL A 58 15.62 11.38 -3.00
CA VAL A 58 14.95 11.98 -1.83
C VAL A 58 15.80 11.77 -0.58
N SER A 59 15.37 12.34 0.55
CA SER A 59 16.06 12.15 1.82
C SER A 59 15.73 10.80 2.44
N PRO A 60 16.61 10.24 3.29
CA PRO A 60 16.28 9.04 4.05
C PRO A 60 15.05 9.22 4.95
N GLY A 61 14.82 10.43 5.47
CA GLY A 61 13.62 10.73 6.24
C GLY A 61 12.34 10.57 5.41
N ARG A 62 12.39 10.94 4.13
CA ARG A 62 11.27 10.75 3.23
C ARG A 62 10.97 9.26 3.04
N VAL A 63 12.00 8.44 2.86
CA VAL A 63 11.83 7.00 2.75
C VAL A 63 11.19 6.44 4.02
N SER A 64 11.65 6.91 5.18
CA SER A 64 11.06 6.50 6.46
C SER A 64 9.58 6.86 6.54
N GLN A 65 9.18 8.05 6.11
CA GLN A 65 7.78 8.45 6.07
C GLN A 65 6.94 7.55 5.17
N ILE A 66 7.46 7.20 4.00
CA ILE A 66 6.76 6.30 3.08
C ILE A 66 6.56 4.95 3.74
N GLU A 67 7.59 4.41 4.37
CA GLU A 67 7.54 3.10 5.01
C GLU A 67 6.68 3.08 6.28
N ASN A 68 6.49 4.23 6.91
CA ASN A 68 5.64 4.33 8.09
C ASN A 68 4.15 4.48 7.77
N GLY A 69 3.81 4.54 6.48
CA GLY A 69 2.41 4.59 6.07
C GLY A 69 1.75 5.94 6.24
N ASP A 70 2.52 7.01 6.19
CA ASP A 70 1.96 8.37 6.20
C ASP A 70 1.22 8.58 4.88
N LEU A 71 -0.11 8.60 4.95
CA LEU A 71 -0.97 8.65 3.78
C LEU A 71 -0.82 9.94 2.98
N ASP A 72 -0.37 11.02 3.62
CA ASP A 72 -0.16 12.29 2.93
C ASP A 72 1.04 12.22 1.97
N VAL A 73 1.94 11.27 2.17
CA VAL A 73 3.12 11.11 1.32
C VAL A 73 3.06 9.84 0.46
N ASN A 74 2.07 8.97 0.67
CA ASN A 74 1.95 7.70 -0.05
C ASN A 74 1.06 7.85 -1.28
N GLU A 75 1.46 8.71 -2.19
CA GLU A 75 0.81 8.86 -3.47
C GLU A 75 1.28 7.78 -4.45
N VAL A 76 0.43 7.50 -5.45
CA VAL A 76 0.72 6.49 -6.46
C VAL A 76 2.09 6.72 -7.11
N ALA A 77 2.40 7.96 -7.49
CA ALA A 77 3.67 8.28 -8.11
C ALA A 77 4.85 8.01 -7.17
N THR A 78 4.69 8.33 -5.89
CA THR A 78 5.73 8.11 -4.88
C THR A 78 5.97 6.62 -4.68
N LEU A 79 4.90 5.84 -4.56
CA LEU A 79 5.00 4.39 -4.40
C LEU A 79 5.62 3.73 -5.63
N SER A 80 5.30 4.24 -6.81
CA SER A 80 5.90 3.74 -8.05
C SER A 80 7.41 3.98 -8.08
N ARG A 81 7.86 5.15 -7.63
CA ARG A 81 9.29 5.46 -7.54
C ARG A 81 9.98 4.58 -6.50
N TYR A 82 9.32 4.32 -5.38
CA TYR A 82 9.85 3.42 -4.37
C TYR A 82 10.03 2.01 -4.95
N ALA A 83 9.02 1.49 -5.63
CA ALA A 83 9.10 0.18 -6.27
C ALA A 83 10.26 0.10 -7.25
N ARG A 84 10.45 1.12 -8.07
CA ARG A 84 11.57 1.17 -9.02
C ARG A 84 12.93 1.17 -8.33
N ALA A 85 13.06 1.85 -7.21
CA ALA A 85 14.30 1.86 -6.44
C ALA A 85 14.64 0.45 -5.95
N LEU A 86 13.66 -0.38 -5.68
CA LEU A 86 13.85 -1.77 -5.30
C LEU A 86 14.04 -2.70 -6.51
N GLY A 87 13.97 -2.18 -7.72
CA GLY A 87 14.07 -2.99 -8.94
C GLY A 87 12.75 -3.63 -9.35
N ALA A 88 11.64 -3.13 -8.83
CA ALA A 88 10.31 -3.67 -9.10
C ALA A 88 9.46 -2.69 -9.91
N ARG A 89 8.28 -3.13 -10.26
CA ARG A 89 7.27 -2.31 -10.94
C ARG A 89 5.97 -2.37 -10.15
N MET A 90 5.38 -1.22 -9.89
CA MET A 90 4.09 -1.16 -9.24
C MET A 90 2.98 -1.45 -10.26
N ARG A 91 1.98 -2.20 -9.84
CA ARG A 91 0.76 -2.44 -10.61
C ARG A 91 -0.43 -2.05 -9.77
N ILE A 92 -1.44 -1.51 -10.43
CA ILE A 92 -2.70 -1.15 -9.79
C ILE A 92 -3.77 -2.12 -10.29
N ILE A 93 -4.44 -2.77 -9.37
CA ILE A 93 -5.44 -3.79 -9.67
C ILE A 93 -6.75 -3.41 -9.01
N PHE A 94 -7.83 -3.39 -9.78
CA PHE A 94 -9.18 -3.27 -9.23
C PHE A 94 -9.72 -4.68 -9.01
N ASP A 95 -10.08 -4.95 -7.77
CA ASP A 95 -10.57 -6.24 -7.32
C ASP A 95 -12.08 -6.15 -7.10
N TYR A 96 -12.84 -6.84 -7.95
CA TYR A 96 -14.30 -6.85 -7.87
C TYR A 96 -14.84 -8.07 -7.13
N GLY A 97 -13.97 -8.81 -6.46
CA GLY A 97 -14.33 -10.01 -5.71
C GLY A 97 -14.20 -11.29 -6.52
N ASN A 98 -14.72 -11.31 -7.73
CA ASN A 98 -14.63 -12.46 -8.63
C ASN A 98 -13.92 -12.12 -9.95
N ASP A 99 -13.39 -10.93 -10.06
CA ASP A 99 -12.68 -10.48 -11.25
C ASP A 99 -11.63 -9.45 -10.84
N LEU A 100 -10.43 -9.61 -11.36
CA LEU A 100 -9.32 -8.70 -11.13
C LEU A 100 -9.00 -7.95 -12.42
N ARG A 101 -8.95 -6.62 -12.34
CA ARG A 101 -8.64 -5.78 -13.48
C ARG A 101 -7.37 -4.98 -13.22
N GLN A 102 -6.34 -5.25 -14.00
CA GLN A 102 -5.13 -4.44 -13.94
C GLN A 102 -5.38 -3.14 -14.69
N ILE A 103 -5.26 -2.02 -13.97
CA ILE A 103 -5.54 -0.69 -14.52
C ILE A 103 -4.24 -0.01 -14.95
N ALA A 104 -3.17 -0.21 -14.17
CA ALA A 104 -1.88 0.40 -14.49
C ALA A 104 -0.71 -0.43 -13.99
#